data_ce2a327ae111d87862efab639dc63a85
#
_entry.id   ce2a327ae111d87862efab639dc63a85
#
_cell.length_a   1.000
_cell.length_b   1.000
_cell.length_c   1.000
_cell.angle_alpha   90.00
_cell.angle_beta   90.00
_cell.angle_gamma   90.00
#
_symmetry.space_group_name_H-M   'P 1'
#
loop_
_entity.id
_entity.type
_entity.pdbx_description
1 polymer ?
#
loop_
_entity_poly.entity_id
_entity_poly.type
_entity_poly.pdbx_seq_one_letter_code
_entity_poly.pdbx_strand_id
1 'polypeptide(L)'
;MKTSYIIHRTLYLLACLLLMCGCGNRDYDKIGKTEVTIETDRGRIVIRLYDDTPTYRDNFVKLVEQGAYDGAVWHRIVRDGFIQAGTNDEGKYVGNTLPAEIVYPTHFHKAGAVAAAKEDDDVNPDRRGSNTQFYIVTGKVFTPGSLAELRQTMADADTLHGFAPFTELQKRVYTKRGGAPHLDGAYTVFGEVVEGLGVVQSIGHEKTVDEKPVHRIAIKRVSVTKR
;
A
#
# COMPACT_ATOMS: atom_id res chain seq x y z
N MET A 1 -28.19 10.12 54.94
CA MET A 1 -28.70 9.69 53.63
C MET A 1 -28.07 10.40 52.42
N LYS A 2 -27.29 11.48 52.54
CA LYS A 2 -26.66 12.20 51.40
C LYS A 2 -25.29 11.66 50.99
N THR A 3 -24.56 10.97 51.84
CA THR A 3 -23.21 10.49 51.61
C THR A 3 -23.15 9.22 50.70
N SER A 4 -24.18 8.36 50.79
CA SER A 4 -24.27 7.12 49.99
C SER A 4 -24.51 7.40 48.49
N TYR A 5 -25.20 8.48 48.16
CA TYR A 5 -25.54 8.86 46.77
C TYR A 5 -24.33 9.41 45.99
N ILE A 6 -23.37 10.01 46.68
CA ILE A 6 -22.16 10.57 46.05
C ILE A 6 -21.19 9.44 45.70
N ILE A 7 -21.08 8.44 46.58
CA ILE A 7 -20.17 7.30 46.34
C ILE A 7 -20.63 6.44 45.13
N HIS A 8 -21.93 6.25 44.94
CA HIS A 8 -22.45 5.51 43.79
C HIS A 8 -22.28 6.27 42.47
N ARG A 9 -22.39 7.61 42.47
CA ARG A 9 -22.19 8.41 41.25
C ARG A 9 -20.71 8.47 40.80
N THR A 10 -19.78 8.52 41.75
CA THR A 10 -18.34 8.47 41.45
C THR A 10 -17.90 7.09 40.99
N LEU A 11 -18.47 6.01 41.51
CA LEU A 11 -18.20 4.65 41.06
C LEU A 11 -18.72 4.40 39.63
N TYR A 12 -19.88 4.92 39.26
CA TYR A 12 -20.42 4.83 37.89
C TYR A 12 -19.62 5.66 36.88
N LEU A 13 -19.13 6.83 37.28
CA LEU A 13 -18.27 7.64 36.42
C LEU A 13 -16.90 7.00 36.22
N LEU A 14 -16.33 6.34 37.23
CA LEU A 14 -15.07 5.59 37.08
C LEU A 14 -15.27 4.31 36.25
N ALA A 15 -16.38 3.61 36.34
CA ALA A 15 -16.71 2.45 35.55
C ALA A 15 -16.96 2.81 34.07
N CYS A 16 -17.58 3.94 33.78
CA CYS A 16 -17.74 4.45 32.42
C CYS A 16 -16.41 4.92 31.78
N LEU A 17 -15.46 5.44 32.57
CA LEU A 17 -14.13 5.81 32.06
C LEU A 17 -13.27 4.59 31.71
N LEU A 18 -13.46 3.47 32.44
CA LEU A 18 -12.72 2.21 32.14
C LEU A 18 -13.30 1.45 30.94
N LEU A 19 -14.54 1.71 30.52
CA LEU A 19 -15.16 1.12 29.34
C LEU A 19 -14.84 1.85 28.03
N MET A 20 -14.28 3.06 28.09
CA MET A 20 -13.86 3.81 26.91
C MET A 20 -12.42 3.51 26.45
N CYS A 21 -11.66 2.69 27.19
CA CYS A 21 -10.27 2.35 26.89
C CYS A 21 -10.12 1.04 26.11
N GLY A 22 -11.21 0.40 25.67
CA GLY A 22 -11.23 -0.91 25.05
C GLY A 22 -11.45 -0.97 23.52
N CYS A 23 -11.51 0.16 22.82
CA CYS A 23 -11.77 0.21 21.37
C CYS A 23 -10.57 0.73 20.54
N GLY A 24 -9.38 0.26 20.82
CA GLY A 24 -8.21 0.80 20.13
C GLY A 24 -7.07 -0.16 19.90
N ASN A 25 -7.26 -1.43 19.50
CA ASN A 25 -6.08 -2.21 19.12
C ASN A 25 -6.33 -3.42 18.18
N ARG A 26 -7.54 -3.63 17.67
CA ARG A 26 -7.79 -4.80 16.80
C ARG A 26 -7.33 -4.65 15.36
N ASP A 27 -7.08 -3.45 14.89
CA ASP A 27 -6.59 -3.22 13.51
C ASP A 27 -5.05 -3.09 13.43
N TYR A 28 -4.36 -2.81 14.53
CA TYR A 28 -2.90 -2.74 14.57
C TYR A 28 -2.21 -4.11 14.52
N ASP A 29 -2.86 -5.16 15.03
CA ASP A 29 -2.28 -6.53 15.03
C ASP A 29 -2.28 -7.19 13.65
N LYS A 30 -3.02 -6.65 12.67
CA LYS A 30 -3.02 -7.08 11.26
C LYS A 30 -2.00 -6.36 10.40
N ILE A 31 -1.45 -5.24 10.87
CA ILE A 31 -0.36 -4.52 10.23
C ILE A 31 0.92 -5.25 10.64
N GLY A 32 1.44 -6.09 9.78
CA GLY A 32 2.58 -6.97 10.04
C GLY A 32 3.73 -6.33 10.83
N LYS A 33 4.53 -7.17 11.43
CA LYS A 33 5.70 -6.75 12.24
C LYS A 33 6.96 -6.59 11.40
N THR A 34 6.97 -7.17 10.20
CA THR A 34 8.14 -7.18 9.32
C THR A 34 8.31 -5.83 8.63
N GLU A 35 9.44 -5.20 8.87
CA GLU A 35 9.84 -3.94 8.23
C GLU A 35 11.07 -4.17 7.33
N VAL A 36 11.04 -3.53 6.16
CA VAL A 36 12.10 -3.59 5.17
C VAL A 36 12.52 -2.17 4.82
N THR A 37 13.82 -1.91 4.85
CA THR A 37 14.43 -0.64 4.44
C THR A 37 14.92 -0.75 3.01
N ILE A 38 14.52 0.21 2.17
CA ILE A 38 14.97 0.39 0.79
C ILE A 38 15.81 1.67 0.74
N GLU A 39 17.11 1.53 0.51
CA GLU A 39 18.03 2.65 0.31
C GLU A 39 18.09 3.00 -1.17
N THR A 40 17.83 4.25 -1.52
CA THR A 40 17.82 4.71 -2.91
C THR A 40 18.78 5.89 -3.11
N ASP A 41 18.99 6.30 -4.38
CA ASP A 41 19.72 7.53 -4.70
C ASP A 41 19.01 8.80 -4.20
N ARG A 42 17.71 8.70 -3.90
CA ARG A 42 16.87 9.83 -3.46
C ARG A 42 16.60 9.83 -1.96
N GLY A 43 17.03 8.79 -1.24
CA GLY A 43 16.84 8.65 0.21
C GLY A 43 16.33 7.27 0.63
N ARG A 44 15.99 7.16 1.90
CA ARG A 44 15.54 5.93 2.54
C ARG A 44 14.02 5.86 2.56
N ILE A 45 13.50 4.67 2.24
CA ILE A 45 12.09 4.30 2.36
C ILE A 45 12.02 3.10 3.30
N VAL A 46 11.11 3.12 4.29
CA VAL A 46 10.81 1.96 5.12
C VAL A 46 9.39 1.51 4.81
N ILE A 47 9.25 0.25 4.43
CA ILE A 47 7.97 -0.39 4.20
C ILE A 47 7.68 -1.40 5.31
N ARG A 48 6.42 -1.54 5.68
CA ARG A 48 5.92 -2.59 6.56
C ARG A 48 5.10 -3.55 5.74
N LEU A 49 5.40 -4.84 5.84
CA LEU A 49 4.71 -5.90 5.14
C LEU A 49 3.52 -6.40 5.96
N TYR A 50 2.43 -6.77 5.30
CA TYR A 50 1.20 -7.24 5.96
C TYR A 50 1.27 -8.74 6.26
N ASP A 51 0.74 -9.14 7.42
CA ASP A 51 0.75 -10.54 7.86
C ASP A 51 -0.37 -11.37 7.20
N ASP A 52 -1.41 -10.74 6.71
CA ASP A 52 -2.54 -11.37 6.02
C ASP A 52 -2.36 -11.51 4.50
N THR A 53 -1.16 -11.19 4.00
CA THR A 53 -0.69 -11.52 2.65
C THR A 53 0.63 -12.29 2.73
N PRO A 54 0.65 -13.47 3.38
CA PRO A 54 1.88 -14.17 3.75
C PRO A 54 2.69 -14.64 2.56
N THR A 55 2.06 -15.02 1.45
CA THR A 55 2.78 -15.48 0.24
C THR A 55 3.66 -14.37 -0.32
N TYR A 56 3.14 -13.15 -0.42
CA TYR A 56 3.90 -12.01 -0.92
C TYR A 56 4.91 -11.49 0.09
N ARG A 57 4.53 -11.41 1.38
CA ARG A 57 5.44 -11.03 2.46
C ARG A 57 6.68 -11.94 2.49
N ASP A 58 6.48 -13.25 2.57
CA ASP A 58 7.57 -14.21 2.75
C ASP A 58 8.45 -14.30 1.50
N ASN A 59 7.84 -14.23 0.31
CA ASN A 59 8.58 -14.14 -0.96
C ASN A 59 9.43 -12.86 -1.03
N PHE A 60 8.85 -11.71 -0.66
CA PHE A 60 9.58 -10.44 -0.69
C PHE A 60 10.78 -10.47 0.28
N VAL A 61 10.57 -10.94 1.52
CA VAL A 61 11.64 -11.13 2.50
C VAL A 61 12.74 -12.03 1.97
N LYS A 62 12.38 -13.18 1.40
CA LYS A 62 13.35 -14.12 0.79
C LYS A 62 14.19 -13.44 -0.30
N LEU A 63 13.59 -12.68 -1.20
CA LEU A 63 14.29 -11.97 -2.26
C LEU A 63 15.20 -10.88 -1.71
N VAL A 64 14.78 -10.16 -0.68
CA VAL A 64 15.59 -9.17 0.04
C VAL A 64 16.83 -9.83 0.66
N GLU A 65 16.66 -10.97 1.34
CA GLU A 65 17.77 -11.71 1.96
C GLU A 65 18.76 -12.28 0.93
N GLN A 66 18.29 -12.53 -0.28
CA GLN A 66 19.11 -12.96 -1.42
C GLN A 66 19.80 -11.80 -2.14
N GLY A 67 19.55 -10.55 -1.75
CA GLY A 67 20.08 -9.35 -2.41
C GLY A 67 19.49 -9.11 -3.82
N ALA A 68 18.34 -9.71 -4.13
CA ALA A 68 17.76 -9.67 -5.47
C ALA A 68 17.38 -8.24 -5.94
N TYR A 69 17.20 -7.32 -5.01
CA TYR A 69 16.84 -5.93 -5.30
C TYR A 69 18.03 -4.96 -5.27
N ASP A 70 19.22 -5.41 -4.84
CA ASP A 70 20.38 -4.55 -4.76
C ASP A 70 20.88 -4.17 -6.17
N GLY A 71 21.00 -2.89 -6.42
CA GLY A 71 21.32 -2.35 -7.73
C GLY A 71 20.16 -2.27 -8.73
N ALA A 72 18.97 -2.78 -8.37
CA ALA A 72 17.76 -2.63 -9.18
C ALA A 72 17.39 -1.14 -9.37
N VAL A 73 16.50 -0.85 -10.32
CA VAL A 73 16.09 0.51 -10.64
C VAL A 73 14.56 0.69 -10.54
N TRP A 74 14.16 1.90 -10.28
CA TRP A 74 12.78 2.32 -10.53
C TRP A 74 12.61 2.51 -12.03
N HIS A 75 12.17 1.46 -12.73
CA HIS A 75 12.16 1.40 -14.19
C HIS A 75 10.90 1.98 -14.83
N ARG A 76 9.83 2.15 -14.06
CA ARG A 76 8.55 2.71 -14.51
C ARG A 76 7.98 3.67 -13.48
N ILE A 77 7.54 4.83 -13.93
CA ILE A 77 6.92 5.86 -13.11
C ILE A 77 5.65 6.34 -13.80
N VAL A 78 4.51 6.04 -13.20
CA VAL A 78 3.21 6.58 -13.60
C VAL A 78 2.94 7.80 -12.75
N ARG A 79 2.91 8.98 -13.38
CA ARG A 79 2.69 10.23 -12.66
C ARG A 79 1.35 10.22 -11.96
N ASP A 80 1.32 10.69 -10.72
CA ASP A 80 0.12 10.66 -9.84
C ASP A 80 -0.47 9.25 -9.62
N GLY A 81 0.27 8.22 -9.94
CA GLY A 81 -0.09 6.82 -9.79
C GLY A 81 0.86 6.06 -8.87
N PHE A 82 2.00 5.63 -9.40
CA PHE A 82 2.95 4.79 -8.67
C PHE A 82 4.36 4.83 -9.25
N ILE A 83 5.31 4.33 -8.49
CA ILE A 83 6.68 4.00 -8.93
C ILE A 83 6.86 2.49 -8.86
N GLN A 84 7.45 1.88 -9.88
CA GLN A 84 7.60 0.41 -10.02
C GLN A 84 9.05 0.01 -10.16
N ALA A 85 9.41 -1.06 -9.44
CA ALA A 85 10.75 -1.66 -9.42
C ALA A 85 10.68 -3.20 -9.36
N GLY A 86 11.82 -3.86 -9.18
CA GLY A 86 11.89 -5.31 -8.94
C GLY A 86 12.32 -6.13 -10.14
N THR A 87 12.87 -5.49 -11.17
CA THR A 87 13.47 -6.15 -12.34
C THR A 87 14.85 -5.58 -12.63
N ASN A 88 15.48 -6.12 -13.66
CA ASN A 88 16.66 -5.51 -14.28
C ASN A 88 16.32 -4.14 -14.91
N ASP A 89 17.35 -3.42 -15.36
CA ASP A 89 17.26 -2.08 -15.96
C ASP A 89 16.30 -1.98 -17.16
N GLU A 90 15.97 -3.11 -17.81
CA GLU A 90 15.09 -3.16 -18.97
C GLU A 90 13.60 -3.27 -18.58
N GLY A 91 13.28 -3.45 -17.31
CA GLY A 91 11.91 -3.62 -16.84
C GLY A 91 11.24 -4.92 -17.31
N LYS A 92 12.00 -5.85 -17.88
CA LYS A 92 11.46 -7.14 -18.34
C LYS A 92 11.00 -7.96 -17.16
N TYR A 93 9.87 -8.58 -17.34
CA TYR A 93 9.32 -9.53 -16.37
C TYR A 93 10.29 -10.71 -16.21
N VAL A 94 10.83 -10.84 -15.02
CA VAL A 94 11.75 -11.93 -14.66
C VAL A 94 11.16 -12.65 -13.46
N GLY A 95 10.72 -13.88 -13.64
CA GLY A 95 10.24 -14.71 -12.55
C GLY A 95 8.85 -15.32 -12.78
N ASN A 96 8.40 -16.05 -11.78
CA ASN A 96 7.09 -16.68 -11.75
C ASN A 96 6.04 -15.72 -11.18
N THR A 97 4.77 -16.11 -11.30
CA THR A 97 3.66 -15.42 -10.65
C THR A 97 3.29 -16.11 -9.34
N LEU A 98 2.78 -15.33 -8.40
CA LEU A 98 2.20 -15.82 -7.15
C LEU A 98 0.67 -15.75 -7.21
N PRO A 99 -0.05 -16.62 -6.52
CA PRO A 99 -1.52 -16.50 -6.38
C PRO A 99 -1.90 -15.14 -5.82
N ALA A 100 -3.04 -14.59 -6.24
CA ALA A 100 -3.54 -13.34 -5.69
C ALA A 100 -3.93 -13.48 -4.21
N GLU A 101 -3.53 -12.50 -3.40
CA GLU A 101 -3.94 -12.34 -1.99
C GLU A 101 -4.59 -10.96 -1.83
N ILE A 102 -5.77 -10.78 -2.43
CA ILE A 102 -6.47 -9.49 -2.45
C ILE A 102 -7.35 -9.37 -1.20
N VAL A 103 -6.91 -8.60 -0.22
CA VAL A 103 -7.59 -8.37 1.07
C VAL A 103 -8.34 -7.01 1.05
N TYR A 104 -9.12 -6.80 0.01
CA TYR A 104 -9.96 -5.59 -0.12
C TYR A 104 -11.25 -5.73 0.70
N PRO A 105 -11.80 -4.68 1.34
CA PRO A 105 -11.33 -3.29 1.35
C PRO A 105 -10.34 -2.95 2.48
N THR A 106 -9.82 -3.93 3.21
CA THR A 106 -8.87 -3.70 4.31
C THR A 106 -7.57 -3.06 3.80
N HIS A 107 -7.01 -3.65 2.74
CA HIS A 107 -5.85 -3.12 2.04
C HIS A 107 -6.28 -2.52 0.71
N PHE A 108 -5.97 -1.25 0.51
CA PHE A 108 -6.35 -0.47 -0.66
C PHE A 108 -5.22 0.47 -1.08
N HIS A 109 -5.29 1.01 -2.30
CA HIS A 109 -4.21 1.77 -2.93
C HIS A 109 -4.11 3.22 -2.42
N LYS A 110 -4.03 3.41 -1.09
CA LYS A 110 -3.67 4.71 -0.50
C LYS A 110 -2.23 5.09 -0.90
N ALA A 111 -1.90 6.37 -0.90
CA ALA A 111 -0.51 6.80 -1.11
C ALA A 111 0.43 6.10 -0.09
N GLY A 112 1.49 5.49 -0.60
CA GLY A 112 2.40 4.64 0.16
C GLY A 112 2.01 3.17 0.25
N ALA A 113 0.90 2.71 -0.34
CA ALA A 113 0.60 1.28 -0.46
C ALA A 113 1.67 0.59 -1.33
N VAL A 114 2.08 -0.62 -0.95
CA VAL A 114 3.03 -1.47 -1.67
C VAL A 114 2.26 -2.65 -2.24
N ALA A 115 2.32 -2.83 -3.56
CA ALA A 115 1.55 -3.86 -4.24
C ALA A 115 2.38 -4.59 -5.30
N ALA A 116 1.98 -5.82 -5.62
CA ALA A 116 2.60 -6.62 -6.66
C ALA A 116 2.15 -6.15 -8.05
N ALA A 117 3.09 -5.99 -8.97
CA ALA A 117 2.75 -5.79 -10.38
C ALA A 117 2.12 -7.05 -10.97
N LYS A 118 1.24 -6.91 -11.94
CA LYS A 118 0.64 -8.01 -12.68
C LYS A 118 0.30 -7.58 -14.11
N GLU A 119 0.08 -8.54 -14.96
CA GLU A 119 -0.50 -8.33 -16.28
C GLU A 119 -2.00 -8.02 -16.20
N ASP A 120 -2.55 -7.47 -17.28
CA ASP A 120 -3.96 -7.13 -17.37
C ASP A 120 -4.85 -8.37 -17.20
N ASP A 121 -6.08 -8.16 -16.69
CA ASP A 121 -7.01 -9.24 -16.36
C ASP A 121 -7.42 -10.09 -17.58
N ASP A 122 -7.36 -9.53 -18.81
CA ASP A 122 -7.64 -10.24 -20.05
C ASP A 122 -6.71 -11.43 -20.30
N VAL A 123 -5.44 -11.30 -19.92
CA VAL A 123 -4.41 -12.34 -20.08
C VAL A 123 -4.09 -13.03 -18.76
N ASN A 124 -4.57 -12.49 -17.65
CA ASN A 124 -4.32 -12.98 -16.29
C ASN A 124 -5.59 -12.91 -15.43
N PRO A 125 -6.64 -13.69 -15.79
CA PRO A 125 -7.94 -13.65 -15.09
C PRO A 125 -7.84 -14.06 -13.60
N ASP A 126 -6.85 -14.85 -13.24
CA ASP A 126 -6.58 -15.24 -11.86
C ASP A 126 -5.89 -14.14 -11.03
N ARG A 127 -5.58 -13.00 -11.65
CA ARG A 127 -4.91 -11.84 -11.04
C ARG A 127 -3.62 -12.19 -10.30
N ARG A 128 -2.91 -13.17 -10.82
CA ARG A 128 -1.62 -13.58 -10.26
C ARG A 128 -0.63 -12.43 -10.37
N GLY A 129 0.03 -12.11 -9.26
CA GLY A 129 1.01 -11.04 -9.23
C GLY A 129 2.43 -11.54 -9.48
N SER A 130 3.31 -10.65 -9.89
CA SER A 130 4.73 -10.93 -10.02
C SER A 130 5.34 -11.33 -8.69
N ASN A 131 6.24 -12.30 -8.71
CA ASN A 131 7.03 -12.63 -7.53
C ASN A 131 8.24 -11.70 -7.31
N THR A 132 8.58 -10.85 -8.29
CA THR A 132 9.73 -9.94 -8.21
C THR A 132 9.35 -8.47 -8.34
N GLN A 133 8.43 -8.12 -9.24
CA GLN A 133 8.05 -6.74 -9.49
C GLN A 133 7.02 -6.23 -8.50
N PHE A 134 7.29 -5.07 -7.94
CA PHE A 134 6.38 -4.38 -7.04
C PHE A 134 6.30 -2.89 -7.39
N TYR A 135 5.25 -2.24 -6.94
CA TYR A 135 5.11 -0.80 -7.03
C TYR A 135 4.71 -0.17 -5.70
N ILE A 136 5.06 1.10 -5.53
CA ILE A 136 4.63 1.92 -4.39
C ILE A 136 3.76 3.05 -4.93
N VAL A 137 2.57 3.18 -4.39
CA VAL A 137 1.60 4.20 -4.79
C VAL A 137 2.10 5.58 -4.38
N THR A 138 2.28 6.47 -5.34
CA THR A 138 2.47 7.90 -5.12
C THR A 138 1.12 8.59 -4.98
N GLY A 139 0.23 8.36 -5.93
CA GLY A 139 -1.16 8.79 -5.98
C GLY A 139 -1.37 10.30 -5.94
N LYS A 140 -2.55 10.75 -6.34
CA LYS A 140 -3.00 12.14 -6.17
C LYS A 140 -4.03 12.24 -5.05
N VAL A 141 -4.18 13.45 -4.52
CA VAL A 141 -5.27 13.78 -3.59
C VAL A 141 -6.53 14.07 -4.38
N PHE A 142 -7.64 13.48 -3.99
CA PHE A 142 -8.94 13.67 -4.62
C PHE A 142 -9.78 14.69 -3.86
N THR A 143 -10.64 15.41 -4.57
CA THR A 143 -11.79 16.06 -3.95
C THR A 143 -12.93 15.04 -3.80
N PRO A 144 -13.93 15.27 -2.92
CA PRO A 144 -15.09 14.40 -2.86
C PRO A 144 -15.80 14.23 -4.21
N GLY A 145 -15.90 15.34 -4.99
CA GLY A 145 -16.49 15.31 -6.33
C GLY A 145 -15.68 14.46 -7.31
N SER A 146 -14.37 14.71 -7.43
CA SER A 146 -13.53 13.94 -8.37
C SER A 146 -13.42 12.45 -8.00
N LEU A 147 -13.55 12.10 -6.71
CA LEU A 147 -13.60 10.71 -6.28
C LEU A 147 -14.93 10.03 -6.68
N ALA A 148 -16.04 10.77 -6.62
CA ALA A 148 -17.34 10.30 -7.07
C ALA A 148 -17.37 10.12 -8.60
N GLU A 149 -16.83 11.09 -9.36
CA GLU A 149 -16.69 11.02 -10.81
C GLU A 149 -15.85 9.82 -11.24
N LEU A 150 -14.68 9.62 -10.61
CA LEU A 150 -13.85 8.44 -10.88
C LEU A 150 -14.63 7.14 -10.64
N ARG A 151 -15.37 7.06 -9.55
CA ARG A 151 -16.20 5.90 -9.25
C ARG A 151 -17.25 5.64 -10.33
N GLN A 152 -17.89 6.68 -10.83
CA GLN A 152 -18.87 6.55 -11.92
C GLN A 152 -18.18 6.05 -13.20
N THR A 153 -17.04 6.62 -13.56
CA THR A 153 -16.24 6.20 -14.72
C THR A 153 -15.84 4.72 -14.63
N MET A 154 -15.44 4.26 -13.45
CA MET A 154 -15.09 2.85 -13.21
C MET A 154 -16.32 1.94 -13.33
N ALA A 155 -17.49 2.38 -12.87
CA ALA A 155 -18.74 1.65 -12.99
C ALA A 155 -19.18 1.53 -14.46
N ASP A 156 -19.11 2.62 -15.21
CA ASP A 156 -19.50 2.67 -16.63
C ASP A 156 -18.56 1.81 -17.50
N ALA A 157 -17.29 1.70 -17.12
CA ALA A 157 -16.30 0.85 -17.79
C ALA A 157 -16.31 -0.62 -17.32
N ASP A 158 -17.23 -1.00 -16.42
CA ASP A 158 -17.26 -2.32 -15.77
C ASP A 158 -15.95 -2.73 -15.09
N THR A 159 -15.17 -1.74 -14.68
CA THR A 159 -13.85 -1.94 -14.04
C THR A 159 -13.91 -1.98 -12.52
N LEU A 160 -15.11 -1.99 -11.94
CA LEU A 160 -15.32 -2.06 -10.49
C LEU A 160 -15.08 -3.45 -9.91
N HIS A 161 -14.86 -4.46 -10.76
CA HIS A 161 -14.62 -5.84 -10.34
C HIS A 161 -15.61 -6.36 -9.28
N GLY A 162 -16.86 -5.86 -9.32
CA GLY A 162 -17.90 -6.20 -8.34
C GLY A 162 -17.74 -5.57 -6.95
N PHE A 163 -16.84 -4.57 -6.78
CA PHE A 163 -16.59 -3.98 -5.47
C PHE A 163 -17.65 -2.99 -5.01
N ALA A 164 -17.91 -3.05 -3.72
CA ALA A 164 -18.78 -2.12 -3.01
C ALA A 164 -18.32 -0.66 -3.14
N PRO A 165 -19.22 0.32 -2.92
CA PRO A 165 -18.82 1.73 -2.82
C PRO A 165 -17.67 1.95 -1.84
N PHE A 166 -16.83 2.97 -2.10
CA PHE A 166 -15.77 3.33 -1.17
C PHE A 166 -16.30 3.48 0.25
N THR A 167 -15.65 2.86 1.21
CA THR A 167 -15.92 3.04 2.63
C THR A 167 -15.63 4.47 3.05
N GLU A 168 -16.18 4.92 4.17
CA GLU A 168 -15.90 6.25 4.72
C GLU A 168 -14.41 6.44 5.07
N LEU A 169 -13.73 5.34 5.45
CA LEU A 169 -12.28 5.36 5.64
C LEU A 169 -11.54 5.64 4.34
N GLN A 170 -11.86 4.91 3.26
CA GLN A 170 -11.25 5.11 1.95
C GLN A 170 -11.47 6.53 1.42
N LYS A 171 -12.72 7.03 1.46
CA LYS A 171 -13.05 8.41 1.08
C LYS A 171 -12.19 9.43 1.84
N ARG A 172 -12.10 9.29 3.16
CA ARG A 172 -11.29 10.17 3.99
C ARG A 172 -9.80 10.09 3.66
N VAL A 173 -9.28 8.89 3.40
CA VAL A 173 -7.87 8.69 3.08
C VAL A 173 -7.55 9.26 1.71
N TYR A 174 -8.34 8.95 0.69
CA TYR A 174 -8.13 9.45 -0.67
C TYR A 174 -8.24 10.97 -0.79
N THR A 175 -9.10 11.60 0.03
CA THR A 175 -9.26 13.06 0.04
C THR A 175 -8.22 13.79 0.90
N LYS A 176 -7.50 13.10 1.79
CA LYS A 176 -6.46 13.71 2.64
C LYS A 176 -5.04 13.31 2.26
N ARG A 177 -4.82 12.04 1.97
CA ARG A 177 -3.50 11.46 1.71
C ARG A 177 -3.28 11.15 0.22
N GLY A 178 -4.37 10.93 -0.50
CA GLY A 178 -4.33 10.51 -1.90
C GLY A 178 -4.18 9.02 -2.08
N GLY A 179 -4.05 8.61 -3.35
CA GLY A 179 -3.90 7.21 -3.73
C GLY A 179 -4.24 6.95 -5.19
N ALA A 180 -4.46 5.68 -5.50
CA ALA A 180 -4.81 5.18 -6.83
C ALA A 180 -6.07 4.29 -6.76
N PRO A 181 -7.25 4.85 -6.43
CA PRO A 181 -8.46 4.07 -6.16
C PRO A 181 -8.95 3.21 -7.34
N HIS A 182 -8.54 3.52 -8.57
CA HIS A 182 -8.85 2.71 -9.75
C HIS A 182 -8.14 1.34 -9.77
N LEU A 183 -7.14 1.13 -8.91
CA LEU A 183 -6.44 -0.15 -8.77
C LEU A 183 -7.02 -1.02 -7.65
N ASP A 184 -7.96 -0.49 -6.86
CA ASP A 184 -8.52 -1.19 -5.71
C ASP A 184 -9.17 -2.51 -6.12
N GLY A 185 -8.90 -3.54 -5.31
CA GLY A 185 -9.48 -4.87 -5.48
C GLY A 185 -8.97 -5.66 -6.70
N ALA A 186 -8.08 -5.08 -7.51
CA ALA A 186 -7.52 -5.76 -8.69
C ALA A 186 -6.10 -6.30 -8.45
N TYR A 187 -5.40 -5.81 -7.43
CA TYR A 187 -4.00 -6.16 -7.15
C TYR A 187 -3.82 -6.58 -5.69
N THR A 188 -2.82 -7.43 -5.43
CA THR A 188 -2.39 -7.75 -4.07
C THR A 188 -1.60 -6.61 -3.49
N VAL A 189 -2.18 -5.91 -2.51
CA VAL A 189 -1.51 -4.92 -1.67
C VAL A 189 -0.95 -5.65 -0.46
N PHE A 190 0.38 -5.75 -0.36
CA PHE A 190 1.04 -6.59 0.64
C PHE A 190 1.87 -5.81 1.67
N GLY A 191 1.80 -4.48 1.64
CA GLY A 191 2.50 -3.62 2.59
C GLY A 191 2.18 -2.14 2.43
N GLU A 192 2.84 -1.34 3.25
CA GLU A 192 2.74 0.11 3.21
C GLU A 192 4.03 0.81 3.60
N VAL A 193 4.25 2.00 3.09
CA VAL A 193 5.34 2.90 3.52
C VAL A 193 5.02 3.46 4.89
N VAL A 194 5.89 3.20 5.86
CA VAL A 194 5.81 3.72 7.22
C VAL A 194 6.78 4.88 7.45
N GLU A 195 7.86 4.98 6.65
CA GLU A 195 8.81 6.09 6.66
C GLU A 195 9.29 6.38 5.24
N GLY A 196 9.54 7.66 4.90
CA GLY A 196 10.08 8.05 3.60
C GLY A 196 9.05 8.23 2.47
N LEU A 197 7.77 8.46 2.78
CA LEU A 197 6.76 8.74 1.75
C LEU A 197 7.15 9.95 0.86
N GLY A 198 7.82 10.96 1.42
CA GLY A 198 8.33 12.10 0.65
C GLY A 198 9.40 11.69 -0.37
N VAL A 199 10.20 10.65 -0.08
CA VAL A 199 11.17 10.08 -1.04
C VAL A 199 10.41 9.40 -2.19
N VAL A 200 9.38 8.60 -1.89
CA VAL A 200 8.51 7.97 -2.90
C VAL A 200 7.89 9.01 -3.83
N GLN A 201 7.35 10.10 -3.25
CA GLN A 201 6.78 11.20 -4.02
C GLN A 201 7.83 11.92 -4.87
N SER A 202 9.03 12.16 -4.32
CA SER A 202 10.14 12.76 -5.07
C SER A 202 10.54 11.91 -6.28
N ILE A 203 10.60 10.59 -6.14
CA ILE A 203 10.83 9.67 -7.26
C ILE A 203 9.69 9.75 -8.26
N GLY A 204 8.43 9.76 -7.79
CA GLY A 204 7.23 9.86 -8.64
C GLY A 204 7.12 11.17 -9.44
N HIS A 205 7.85 12.22 -9.05
CA HIS A 205 7.94 13.48 -9.78
C HIS A 205 9.10 13.56 -10.80
N GLU A 206 9.90 12.50 -10.91
CA GLU A 206 10.97 12.45 -11.92
C GLU A 206 10.38 12.61 -13.33
N LYS A 207 11.14 13.27 -14.21
CA LYS A 207 10.75 13.40 -15.61
C LYS A 207 10.79 12.03 -16.29
N THR A 208 9.74 11.73 -17.04
CA THR A 208 9.61 10.44 -17.75
C THR A 208 9.42 10.67 -19.25
N VAL A 209 9.84 9.67 -20.02
CA VAL A 209 9.45 9.45 -21.43
C VAL A 209 8.87 8.04 -21.51
N ASP A 210 7.62 7.90 -21.95
CA ASP A 210 6.89 6.63 -21.98
C ASP A 210 6.95 5.89 -20.63
N GLU A 211 6.66 6.63 -19.55
CA GLU A 211 6.71 6.17 -18.16
C GLU A 211 8.09 5.72 -17.66
N LYS A 212 9.13 5.79 -18.47
CA LYS A 212 10.52 5.51 -18.07
C LYS A 212 11.18 6.78 -17.55
N PRO A 213 11.82 6.74 -16.37
CA PRO A 213 12.51 7.91 -15.82
C PRO A 213 13.69 8.31 -16.75
N VAL A 214 13.82 9.62 -16.99
CA VAL A 214 14.92 10.18 -17.81
C VAL A 214 16.27 9.99 -17.11
N HIS A 215 16.29 10.13 -15.78
CA HIS A 215 17.50 9.87 -14.99
C HIS A 215 17.33 8.54 -14.24
N ARG A 216 18.35 7.70 -14.32
CA ARG A 216 18.39 6.44 -13.58
C ARG A 216 18.26 6.70 -12.08
N ILE A 217 17.34 6.02 -11.42
CA ILE A 217 17.17 6.07 -9.97
C ILE A 217 17.34 4.66 -9.44
N ALA A 218 18.46 4.42 -8.73
CA ALA A 218 18.81 3.10 -8.25
C ALA A 218 18.27 2.82 -6.83
N ILE A 219 17.95 1.56 -6.61
CA ILE A 219 17.87 0.93 -5.30
C ILE A 219 19.27 0.46 -4.95
N LYS A 220 19.92 1.11 -3.99
CA LYS A 220 21.30 0.80 -3.60
C LYS A 220 21.37 -0.50 -2.83
N ARG A 221 20.43 -0.68 -1.91
CA ARG A 221 20.36 -1.83 -1.03
C ARG A 221 18.96 -1.99 -0.46
N VAL A 222 18.55 -3.23 -0.23
CA VAL A 222 17.33 -3.56 0.50
C VAL A 222 17.66 -4.50 1.65
N SER A 223 17.11 -4.23 2.84
CA SER A 223 17.39 -5.04 4.03
C SER A 223 16.16 -5.19 4.93
N VAL A 224 15.98 -6.37 5.50
CA VAL A 224 14.98 -6.59 6.57
C VAL A 224 15.51 -5.96 7.85
N THR A 225 14.78 -5.02 8.42
CA THR A 225 15.22 -4.23 9.60
C THR A 225 14.44 -4.56 10.86
N LYS A 226 13.31 -5.25 10.73
CA LYS A 226 12.49 -5.71 11.85
C LYS A 226 11.65 -6.93 11.44
N ARG A 227 11.45 -7.86 12.35
CA ARG A 227 10.55 -9.03 12.21
C ARG A 227 9.57 -9.14 13.37
#